data_1454c65ae1dc750d7a5f867223281dfa
#
_entry.id   1454c65ae1dc750d7a5f867223281dfa
#
_cell.length_a   1.000
_cell.length_b   1.000
_cell.length_c   1.000
_cell.angle_alpha   90.00
_cell.angle_beta   90.00
_cell.angle_gamma   90.00
#
_symmetry.space_group_name_H-M   'P 1'
#
loop_
_entity.id
_entity.type
_entity.pdbx_description
1 polymer ?
#
loop_
_entity_poly.entity_id
_entity_poly.type
_entity_poly.pdbx_seq_one_letter_code
_entity_poly.pdbx_strand_id
1 'polypeptide(L)'
;MVGGFGLSPPVRRALRRLPPATTLAFTPQAMRPDLLLSQARARGMEVALGLPLDSSGAEPNEQTLRPGLMHWENQDRLHRALGRMAGYAGVIGAIGAQRGDRFAADRAQLEAVQEEAQARGLYYLEPRPGAPAPAEAAGAVADLILDEPLTRGEVERRLARLEEIARERGFALGLAAEPAPLLVDRIAAWAAGLEARGTCCPASALTRSPGPPAAR
;
A
#
# COMPACT_ATOMS: atom_id res chain seq x y z
N MET A 1 5.48 -4.00 1.49
CA MET A 1 4.38 -4.00 0.49
C MET A 1 4.92 -3.62 -0.89
N VAL A 2 4.37 -4.16 -1.95
CA VAL A 2 4.72 -3.82 -3.34
C VAL A 2 3.45 -3.50 -4.11
N GLY A 3 3.43 -2.35 -4.78
CA GLY A 3 2.31 -1.85 -5.57
C GLY A 3 2.40 -2.17 -7.06
N GLY A 4 1.55 -1.50 -7.87
CA GLY A 4 1.58 -1.57 -9.32
C GLY A 4 1.07 -2.90 -9.91
N PHE A 5 0.43 -3.74 -9.10
CA PHE A 5 -0.11 -5.01 -9.58
C PHE A 5 -1.35 -4.78 -10.43
N GLY A 6 -1.30 -5.30 -11.65
CA GLY A 6 -2.39 -5.24 -12.63
C GLY A 6 -2.15 -4.35 -13.84
N LEU A 7 -1.09 -3.53 -13.87
CA LEU A 7 -0.79 -2.62 -14.98
C LEU A 7 0.43 -3.02 -15.83
N SER A 8 1.37 -3.79 -15.29
CA SER A 8 2.64 -4.04 -15.98
C SER A 8 2.97 -5.52 -16.20
N PRO A 9 3.70 -5.87 -17.27
CA PRO A 9 4.06 -7.26 -17.63
C PRO A 9 4.91 -8.02 -16.57
N PRO A 10 5.78 -7.40 -15.74
CA PRO A 10 6.64 -8.14 -14.82
C PRO A 10 5.92 -8.76 -13.62
N VAL A 11 4.63 -8.52 -13.45
CA VAL A 11 3.80 -8.97 -12.33
C VAL A 11 3.90 -10.48 -12.05
N ARG A 12 3.85 -11.33 -13.08
CA ARG A 12 3.94 -12.80 -12.91
C ARG A 12 5.28 -13.26 -12.35
N ARG A 13 6.38 -12.59 -12.73
CA ARG A 13 7.71 -12.86 -12.18
C ARG A 13 7.76 -12.43 -10.72
N ALA A 14 7.26 -11.25 -10.42
CA ALA A 14 7.20 -10.72 -9.06
C ALA A 14 6.42 -11.66 -8.13
N LEU A 15 5.24 -12.12 -8.55
CA LEU A 15 4.45 -13.09 -7.81
C LEU A 15 5.24 -14.36 -7.44
N ARG A 16 6.09 -14.87 -8.33
CA ARG A 16 6.88 -16.08 -8.06
C ARG A 16 8.09 -15.83 -7.17
N ARG A 17 8.68 -14.64 -7.21
CA ARG A 17 9.96 -14.31 -6.57
C ARG A 17 9.81 -13.66 -5.20
N LEU A 18 8.77 -12.84 -5.01
CA LEU A 18 8.53 -12.17 -3.74
C LEU A 18 8.22 -13.17 -2.63
N PRO A 19 8.67 -12.89 -1.38
CA PRO A 19 8.31 -13.69 -0.21
C PRO A 19 6.78 -13.77 -0.05
N PRO A 20 6.21 -14.91 0.38
CA PRO A 20 4.76 -15.04 0.62
C PRO A 20 4.18 -14.00 1.58
N ALA A 21 4.97 -13.55 2.55
CA ALA A 21 4.59 -12.50 3.50
C ALA A 21 4.56 -11.09 2.89
N THR A 22 4.84 -10.92 1.59
CA THR A 22 4.73 -9.62 0.93
C THR A 22 3.27 -9.30 0.62
N THR A 23 2.75 -8.19 1.14
CA THR A 23 1.45 -7.68 0.73
C THR A 23 1.56 -7.02 -0.65
N LEU A 24 0.62 -7.35 -1.52
CA LEU A 24 0.56 -6.86 -2.90
C LEU A 24 -0.56 -5.85 -3.05
N ALA A 25 -0.26 -4.65 -3.55
CA ALA A 25 -1.29 -3.66 -3.81
C ALA A 25 -1.67 -3.65 -5.30
N PHE A 26 -2.93 -3.95 -5.55
CA PHE A 26 -3.54 -3.94 -6.88
C PHE A 26 -4.19 -2.60 -7.15
N THR A 27 -4.10 -2.13 -8.39
CA THR A 27 -4.86 -0.96 -8.82
C THR A 27 -6.28 -1.34 -9.24
N PRO A 28 -7.28 -0.49 -9.00
CA PRO A 28 -8.65 -0.72 -9.47
C PRO A 28 -8.76 -0.74 -11.00
N GLN A 29 -7.78 -0.18 -11.72
CA GLN A 29 -7.70 -0.20 -13.19
C GLN A 29 -7.12 -1.51 -13.73
N ALA A 30 -6.75 -2.47 -12.88
CA ALA A 30 -6.20 -3.74 -13.33
C ALA A 30 -7.12 -4.45 -14.32
N MET A 31 -6.57 -4.83 -15.46
CA MET A 31 -7.28 -5.64 -16.45
C MET A 31 -7.23 -7.12 -16.02
N ARG A 32 -8.39 -7.75 -15.85
CA ARG A 32 -8.53 -9.18 -15.48
C ARG A 32 -7.74 -9.52 -14.21
N PRO A 33 -8.01 -8.86 -13.06
CA PRO A 33 -7.26 -9.08 -11.82
C PRO A 33 -7.41 -10.50 -11.27
N ASP A 34 -8.51 -11.19 -11.58
CA ASP A 34 -8.90 -12.48 -10.98
C ASP A 34 -7.81 -13.54 -11.05
N LEU A 35 -7.13 -13.66 -12.20
CA LEU A 35 -6.06 -14.64 -12.37
C LEU A 35 -4.86 -14.33 -11.44
N LEU A 36 -4.47 -13.07 -11.38
CA LEU A 36 -3.35 -12.63 -10.54
C LEU A 36 -3.70 -12.72 -9.05
N LEU A 37 -4.93 -12.37 -8.68
CA LEU A 37 -5.46 -12.52 -7.33
C LEU A 37 -5.48 -13.98 -6.89
N SER A 38 -5.94 -14.88 -7.77
CA SER A 38 -5.93 -16.33 -7.49
C SER A 38 -4.51 -16.85 -7.28
N GLN A 39 -3.55 -16.42 -8.09
CA GLN A 39 -2.14 -16.79 -7.96
C GLN A 39 -1.51 -16.24 -6.68
N ALA A 40 -1.81 -15.00 -6.31
CA ALA A 40 -1.35 -14.39 -5.06
C ALA A 40 -1.86 -15.16 -3.84
N ARG A 41 -3.17 -15.46 -3.82
CA ARG A 41 -3.81 -16.24 -2.74
C ARG A 41 -3.29 -17.66 -2.65
N ALA A 42 -3.07 -18.33 -3.78
CA ALA A 42 -2.49 -19.69 -3.80
C ALA A 42 -1.08 -19.73 -3.18
N ARG A 43 -0.40 -18.59 -3.08
CA ARG A 43 0.89 -18.43 -2.41
C ARG A 43 0.78 -17.89 -0.98
N GLY A 44 -0.43 -17.71 -0.46
CA GLY A 44 -0.66 -17.13 0.87
C GLY A 44 -0.33 -15.65 0.97
N MET A 45 -0.22 -14.94 -0.17
CA MET A 45 0.09 -13.51 -0.18
C MET A 45 -1.15 -12.68 0.13
N GLU A 46 -0.98 -11.70 0.98
CA GLU A 46 -2.02 -10.71 1.28
C GLU A 46 -2.17 -9.73 0.12
N VAL A 47 -3.40 -9.30 -0.12
CA VAL A 47 -3.75 -8.33 -1.16
C VAL A 47 -4.38 -7.10 -0.54
N ALA A 48 -3.97 -5.93 -1.00
CA ALA A 48 -4.59 -4.64 -0.74
C ALA A 48 -5.02 -3.98 -2.05
N LEU A 49 -5.95 -3.04 -1.97
CA LEU A 49 -6.38 -2.22 -3.09
C LEU A 49 -5.75 -0.83 -3.00
N GLY A 50 -5.03 -0.40 -4.03
CA GLY A 50 -4.53 0.96 -4.17
C GLY A 50 -5.66 1.90 -4.60
N LEU A 51 -5.91 2.95 -3.84
CA LEU A 51 -6.97 3.90 -4.16
C LEU A 51 -6.49 4.94 -5.19
N PRO A 52 -7.33 5.34 -6.14
CA PRO A 52 -6.97 6.32 -7.16
C PRO A 52 -7.12 7.75 -6.60
N LEU A 53 -6.27 8.16 -5.67
CA LEU A 53 -6.29 9.48 -5.06
C LEU A 53 -5.49 10.48 -5.92
N ASP A 54 -5.97 11.70 -6.03
CA ASP A 54 -5.31 12.78 -6.78
C ASP A 54 -3.94 13.11 -6.18
N SER A 55 -2.94 13.15 -7.05
CA SER A 55 -1.53 13.31 -6.71
C SER A 55 -0.89 14.39 -7.56
N SER A 56 0.02 15.17 -6.96
CA SER A 56 0.87 16.09 -7.72
C SER A 56 1.72 15.33 -8.73
N GLY A 57 1.79 15.84 -9.95
CA GLY A 57 2.56 15.20 -11.02
C GLY A 57 1.89 14.02 -11.73
N ALA A 58 0.62 13.76 -11.43
CA ALA A 58 -0.21 12.82 -12.16
C ALA A 58 -1.46 13.50 -12.70
N GLU A 59 -1.89 13.14 -13.90
CA GLU A 59 -3.15 13.65 -14.47
C GLU A 59 -4.33 12.85 -13.91
N PRO A 60 -5.29 13.50 -13.23
CA PRO A 60 -6.46 12.83 -12.72
C PRO A 60 -7.39 12.41 -13.86
N ASN A 61 -7.99 11.25 -13.72
CA ASN A 61 -9.03 10.75 -14.62
C ASN A 61 -10.42 10.73 -13.93
N GLU A 62 -11.43 10.21 -14.64
CA GLU A 62 -12.81 10.15 -14.12
C GLU A 62 -12.98 9.28 -12.88
N GLN A 63 -12.04 8.37 -12.60
CA GLN A 63 -12.07 7.47 -11.43
C GLN A 63 -11.30 8.06 -10.25
N THR A 64 -10.51 9.11 -10.47
CA THR A 64 -9.63 9.70 -9.44
C THR A 64 -10.46 10.46 -8.41
N LEU A 65 -10.30 10.13 -7.13
CA LEU A 65 -10.85 10.92 -6.02
C LEU A 65 -10.06 12.23 -5.93
N ARG A 66 -10.75 13.39 -5.88
CA ARG A 66 -10.12 14.69 -6.02
C ARG A 66 -10.57 15.66 -4.94
N PRO A 67 -9.67 16.50 -4.42
CA PRO A 67 -10.09 17.64 -3.62
C PRO A 67 -10.97 18.57 -4.49
N GLY A 68 -11.93 19.22 -3.88
CA GLY A 68 -12.85 20.12 -4.58
C GLY A 68 -14.04 19.47 -5.29
N LEU A 69 -14.10 18.14 -5.38
CA LEU A 69 -15.34 17.45 -5.70
C LEU A 69 -16.27 17.43 -4.49
N MET A 70 -17.57 17.39 -4.75
CA MET A 70 -18.53 17.18 -3.68
C MET A 70 -18.28 15.84 -2.99
N HIS A 71 -18.57 15.78 -1.70
CA HIS A 71 -18.38 14.56 -0.90
C HIS A 71 -19.01 13.32 -1.55
N TRP A 72 -20.26 13.44 -2.03
CA TRP A 72 -20.97 12.34 -2.67
C TRP A 72 -20.32 11.85 -3.97
N GLU A 73 -19.66 12.75 -4.74
CA GLU A 73 -18.94 12.38 -5.96
C GLU A 73 -17.71 11.53 -5.64
N ASN A 74 -16.93 11.95 -4.63
CA ASN A 74 -15.79 11.17 -4.17
C ASN A 74 -16.22 9.84 -3.55
N GLN A 75 -17.33 9.82 -2.83
CA GLN A 75 -17.89 8.59 -2.26
C GLN A 75 -18.32 7.61 -3.36
N ASP A 76 -18.99 8.07 -4.41
CA ASP A 76 -19.37 7.24 -5.56
C ASP A 76 -18.13 6.68 -6.30
N ARG A 77 -17.07 7.51 -6.49
CA ARG A 77 -15.79 7.05 -7.05
C ARG A 77 -15.11 6.01 -6.15
N LEU A 78 -15.11 6.23 -4.85
CA LEU A 78 -14.57 5.29 -3.87
C LEU A 78 -15.30 3.95 -3.93
N HIS A 79 -16.63 3.96 -3.92
CA HIS A 79 -17.45 2.75 -4.02
C HIS A 79 -17.19 1.98 -5.32
N ARG A 80 -17.05 2.68 -6.44
CA ARG A 80 -16.67 2.04 -7.71
C ARG A 80 -15.28 1.41 -7.64
N ALA A 81 -14.30 2.11 -7.05
CA ALA A 81 -12.95 1.55 -6.88
C ALA A 81 -12.97 0.30 -5.99
N LEU A 82 -13.66 0.36 -4.85
CA LEU A 82 -13.80 -0.76 -3.91
C LEU A 82 -14.55 -1.96 -4.52
N GLY A 83 -15.48 -1.71 -5.44
CA GLY A 83 -16.24 -2.75 -6.14
C GLY A 83 -15.51 -3.43 -7.30
N ARG A 84 -14.32 -2.96 -7.70
CA ARG A 84 -13.60 -3.49 -8.88
C ARG A 84 -13.04 -4.89 -8.68
N MET A 85 -12.75 -5.28 -7.47
CA MET A 85 -12.23 -6.60 -7.12
C MET A 85 -12.71 -7.00 -5.72
N ALA A 86 -12.55 -8.26 -5.37
CA ALA A 86 -12.93 -8.78 -4.06
C ALA A 86 -11.77 -9.53 -3.40
N GLY A 87 -11.84 -9.68 -2.05
CA GLY A 87 -10.90 -10.48 -1.27
C GLY A 87 -9.54 -9.82 -1.03
N TYR A 88 -9.51 -8.52 -0.96
CA TYR A 88 -8.41 -7.75 -0.38
C TYR A 88 -8.68 -7.50 1.11
N ALA A 89 -7.61 -7.42 1.90
CA ALA A 89 -7.68 -7.27 3.35
C ALA A 89 -7.69 -5.79 3.80
N GLY A 90 -7.31 -4.89 2.90
CA GLY A 90 -7.24 -3.46 3.20
C GLY A 90 -7.06 -2.62 1.96
N VAL A 91 -7.00 -1.33 2.18
CA VAL A 91 -6.73 -0.33 1.15
C VAL A 91 -5.46 0.43 1.48
N ILE A 92 -4.81 0.96 0.45
CA ILE A 92 -3.70 1.89 0.60
C ILE A 92 -4.03 3.14 -0.21
N GLY A 93 -3.63 4.30 0.25
CA GLY A 93 -3.70 5.54 -0.52
C GLY A 93 -3.00 5.40 -1.87
N ALA A 94 -2.99 6.43 -2.70
CA ALA A 94 -2.40 6.34 -4.04
C ALA A 94 -0.94 5.87 -3.98
N ILE A 95 -0.60 4.92 -4.84
CA ILE A 95 0.77 4.42 -5.01
C ILE A 95 1.36 5.08 -6.24
N GLY A 96 2.62 5.46 -6.19
CA GLY A 96 3.32 6.16 -7.27
C GLY A 96 3.68 7.59 -6.90
N ALA A 97 3.86 8.45 -7.91
CA ALA A 97 4.31 9.82 -7.70
C ALA A 97 3.44 10.56 -6.67
N GLN A 98 4.07 11.16 -5.68
CA GLN A 98 3.46 12.01 -4.63
C GLN A 98 2.31 11.38 -3.79
N ARG A 99 1.95 10.12 -4.04
CA ARG A 99 1.14 9.26 -3.17
C ARG A 99 -0.17 9.87 -2.64
N GLY A 100 -0.91 10.56 -3.51
CA GLY A 100 -2.19 11.13 -3.12
C GLY A 100 -2.08 12.43 -2.31
N ASP A 101 -0.97 13.14 -2.40
CA ASP A 101 -0.68 14.35 -1.62
C ASP A 101 -1.76 15.43 -1.77
N ARG A 102 -2.26 15.66 -2.99
CA ARG A 102 -3.34 16.63 -3.21
C ARG A 102 -4.64 16.24 -2.53
N PHE A 103 -5.05 14.99 -2.68
CA PHE A 103 -6.27 14.51 -2.02
C PHE A 103 -6.14 14.56 -0.51
N ALA A 104 -5.01 14.13 0.01
CA ALA A 104 -4.77 14.05 1.44
C ALA A 104 -4.57 15.42 2.12
N ALA A 105 -4.39 16.49 1.36
CA ALA A 105 -4.44 17.86 1.88
C ALA A 105 -5.86 18.24 2.35
N ASP A 106 -6.89 17.61 1.80
CA ASP A 106 -8.28 17.70 2.30
C ASP A 106 -8.50 16.59 3.35
N ARG A 107 -8.24 16.96 4.60
CA ARG A 107 -8.30 16.03 5.72
C ARG A 107 -9.69 15.40 5.89
N ALA A 108 -10.76 16.15 5.71
CA ALA A 108 -12.12 15.65 5.88
C ALA A 108 -12.46 14.57 4.83
N GLN A 109 -12.02 14.77 3.59
CA GLN A 109 -12.20 13.77 2.53
C GLN A 109 -11.36 12.51 2.79
N LEU A 110 -10.14 12.67 3.31
CA LEU A 110 -9.29 11.54 3.66
C LEU A 110 -9.86 10.72 4.82
N GLU A 111 -10.36 11.40 5.86
CA GLU A 111 -11.04 10.77 7.00
C GLU A 111 -12.28 9.99 6.53
N ALA A 112 -13.09 10.54 5.65
CA ALA A 112 -14.25 9.83 5.08
C ALA A 112 -13.85 8.57 4.30
N VAL A 113 -12.71 8.56 3.61
CA VAL A 113 -12.15 7.35 2.97
C VAL A 113 -11.74 6.31 4.01
N GLN A 114 -11.15 6.73 5.12
CA GLN A 114 -10.77 5.83 6.22
C GLN A 114 -12.00 5.26 6.93
N GLU A 115 -13.02 6.06 7.20
CA GLU A 115 -14.31 5.64 7.76
C GLU A 115 -14.97 4.55 6.89
N GLU A 116 -15.01 4.75 5.57
CA GLU A 116 -15.57 3.77 4.65
C GLU A 116 -14.75 2.46 4.65
N ALA A 117 -13.41 2.54 4.72
CA ALA A 117 -12.56 1.37 4.87
C ALA A 117 -12.86 0.63 6.17
N GLN A 118 -12.95 1.34 7.29
CA GLN A 118 -13.28 0.79 8.60
C GLN A 118 -14.67 0.15 8.62
N ALA A 119 -15.67 0.79 8.04
CA ALA A 119 -17.04 0.28 7.95
C ALA A 119 -17.12 -1.07 7.19
N ARG A 120 -16.17 -1.31 6.29
CA ARG A 120 -16.03 -2.57 5.55
C ARG A 120 -15.10 -3.58 6.21
N GLY A 121 -14.56 -3.29 7.39
CA GLY A 121 -13.57 -4.14 8.07
C GLY A 121 -12.21 -4.19 7.38
N LEU A 122 -11.88 -3.17 6.58
CA LEU A 122 -10.60 -3.05 5.88
C LEU A 122 -9.64 -2.17 6.68
N TYR A 123 -8.34 -2.51 6.67
CA TYR A 123 -7.33 -1.57 7.15
C TYR A 123 -7.05 -0.48 6.11
N TYR A 124 -6.55 0.67 6.56
CA TYR A 124 -6.04 1.73 5.69
C TYR A 124 -4.52 1.89 5.88
N LEU A 125 -3.75 1.87 4.79
CA LEU A 125 -2.33 2.19 4.80
C LEU A 125 -2.10 3.58 4.22
N GLU A 126 -1.42 4.40 5.00
CA GLU A 126 -0.95 5.71 4.55
C GLU A 126 0.39 5.56 3.82
N PRO A 127 0.45 5.85 2.50
CA PRO A 127 1.65 5.61 1.70
C PRO A 127 2.74 6.67 1.87
N ARG A 128 2.47 7.80 2.53
CA ARG A 128 3.40 8.93 2.66
C ARG A 128 4.19 8.82 3.95
N PRO A 129 5.52 8.58 3.90
CA PRO A 129 6.36 8.59 5.09
C PRO A 129 6.24 9.91 5.86
N GLY A 130 6.12 9.81 7.17
CA GLY A 130 5.99 10.98 8.05
C GLY A 130 4.59 11.59 8.13
N ALA A 131 3.62 11.09 7.38
CA ALA A 131 2.22 11.49 7.52
C ALA A 131 1.65 11.03 8.87
N PRO A 132 0.57 11.66 9.36
CA PRO A 132 -0.16 11.17 10.52
C PRO A 132 -0.68 9.74 10.31
N ALA A 133 -0.72 8.95 11.38
CA ALA A 133 -1.37 7.65 11.34
C ALA A 133 -2.87 7.81 11.02
N PRO A 134 -3.48 6.82 10.34
CA PRO A 134 -4.92 6.82 10.12
C PRO A 134 -5.68 6.96 11.44
N ALA A 135 -6.62 7.91 11.48
CA ALA A 135 -7.41 8.20 12.69
C ALA A 135 -8.72 7.39 12.73
N GLU A 136 -9.34 7.16 11.56
CA GLU A 136 -10.67 6.60 11.43
C GLU A 136 -10.68 5.12 11.00
N ALA A 137 -9.51 4.51 10.80
CA ALA A 137 -9.39 3.10 10.46
C ALA A 137 -8.22 2.44 11.18
N ALA A 138 -8.31 1.13 11.39
CA ALA A 138 -7.12 0.33 11.71
C ALA A 138 -6.09 0.51 10.59
N GLY A 139 -4.85 0.88 10.93
CA GLY A 139 -3.90 1.22 9.87
C GLY A 139 -2.46 1.39 10.31
N ALA A 140 -1.62 1.67 9.32
CA ALA A 140 -0.21 1.99 9.49
C ALA A 140 0.25 3.01 8.45
N VAL A 141 1.39 3.63 8.71
CA VAL A 141 2.06 4.57 7.79
C VAL A 141 3.29 3.89 7.20
N ALA A 142 3.56 4.10 5.92
CA ALA A 142 4.81 3.66 5.31
C ALA A 142 5.99 4.39 5.96
N ASP A 143 7.00 3.64 6.41
CA ASP A 143 8.21 4.21 6.99
C ASP A 143 9.21 4.63 5.90
N LEU A 144 9.32 3.83 4.84
CA LEU A 144 10.26 4.06 3.74
C LEU A 144 9.66 3.70 2.38
N ILE A 145 10.04 4.49 1.37
CA ILE A 145 9.83 4.15 -0.03
C ILE A 145 11.08 3.45 -0.56
N LEU A 146 10.93 2.25 -1.11
CA LEU A 146 12.07 1.38 -1.42
C LEU A 146 12.65 1.59 -2.82
N ASP A 147 11.88 2.13 -3.74
CA ASP A 147 12.18 2.24 -5.17
C ASP A 147 12.39 3.67 -5.68
N GLU A 148 12.59 4.64 -4.79
CA GLU A 148 12.83 6.04 -5.15
C GLU A 148 14.14 6.57 -4.53
N PRO A 149 15.25 6.60 -5.27
CA PRO A 149 15.47 6.13 -6.65
C PRO A 149 15.61 4.61 -6.77
N LEU A 150 15.22 4.06 -7.91
CA LEU A 150 15.31 2.64 -8.21
C LEU A 150 16.73 2.27 -8.70
N THR A 151 17.70 2.24 -7.79
CA THR A 151 19.05 1.72 -8.04
C THR A 151 19.38 0.60 -7.07
N ARG A 152 20.25 -0.32 -7.46
CA ARG A 152 20.62 -1.45 -6.61
C ARG A 152 21.11 -1.01 -5.23
N GLY A 153 22.05 -0.11 -5.18
CA GLY A 153 22.64 0.33 -3.92
C GLY A 153 21.66 1.08 -3.03
N GLU A 154 20.74 1.84 -3.62
CA GLU A 154 19.73 2.55 -2.85
C GLU A 154 18.67 1.59 -2.28
N VAL A 155 18.18 0.65 -3.07
CA VAL A 155 17.25 -0.37 -2.58
C VAL A 155 17.85 -1.18 -1.44
N GLU A 156 19.12 -1.61 -1.57
CA GLU A 156 19.84 -2.35 -0.52
C GLU A 156 20.00 -1.51 0.76
N ARG A 157 20.37 -0.23 0.64
CA ARG A 157 20.46 0.70 1.79
C ARG A 157 19.11 0.89 2.49
N ARG A 158 18.03 1.04 1.73
CA ARG A 158 16.68 1.24 2.29
C ARG A 158 16.15 -0.02 2.96
N LEU A 159 16.43 -1.19 2.42
CA LEU A 159 16.11 -2.45 3.09
C LEU A 159 16.88 -2.61 4.41
N ALA A 160 18.17 -2.25 4.45
CA ALA A 160 18.94 -2.23 5.70
C ALA A 160 18.36 -1.20 6.70
N ARG A 161 18.01 0.00 6.23
CA ARG A 161 17.38 1.02 7.09
C ARG A 161 16.03 0.57 7.62
N LEU A 162 15.25 -0.17 6.82
CA LEU A 162 13.98 -0.75 7.27
C LEU A 162 14.17 -1.72 8.43
N GLU A 163 15.24 -2.54 8.41
CA GLU A 163 15.60 -3.41 9.53
C GLU A 163 15.97 -2.63 10.79
N GLU A 164 16.71 -1.51 10.65
CA GLU A 164 17.07 -0.65 11.79
C GLU A 164 15.81 -0.07 12.44
N ILE A 165 14.89 0.50 11.65
CA ILE A 165 13.62 1.02 12.15
C ILE A 165 12.82 -0.07 12.85
N ALA A 166 12.77 -1.28 12.27
CA ALA A 166 12.07 -2.40 12.87
C ALA A 166 12.70 -2.86 14.19
N ARG A 167 14.03 -2.81 14.33
CA ARG A 167 14.71 -3.10 15.62
C ARG A 167 14.42 -2.06 16.68
N GLU A 168 14.37 -0.78 16.29
CA GLU A 168 14.10 0.33 17.20
C GLU A 168 12.64 0.37 17.68
N ARG A 169 11.68 0.08 16.78
CA ARG A 169 10.25 0.27 17.01
C ARG A 169 9.43 -1.02 17.13
N GLY A 170 10.06 -2.17 16.88
CA GLY A 170 9.41 -3.48 16.85
C GLY A 170 8.81 -3.85 15.50
N PHE A 171 8.63 -2.91 14.60
CA PHE A 171 8.10 -3.13 13.24
C PHE A 171 8.51 -1.99 12.30
N ALA A 172 8.46 -2.25 10.98
CA ALA A 172 8.59 -1.22 9.96
C ALA A 172 7.85 -1.63 8.67
N LEU A 173 7.28 -0.65 7.98
CA LEU A 173 6.57 -0.83 6.71
C LEU A 173 7.34 -0.18 5.56
N GLY A 174 7.92 -1.00 4.69
CA GLY A 174 8.50 -0.57 3.42
C GLY A 174 7.48 -0.62 2.30
N LEU A 175 7.41 0.43 1.50
CA LEU A 175 6.53 0.54 0.33
C LEU A 175 7.35 0.66 -0.95
N ALA A 176 6.95 -0.03 -2.00
CA ALA A 176 7.43 0.17 -3.35
C ALA A 176 6.26 0.40 -4.31
N ALA A 177 6.43 1.30 -5.28
CA ALA A 177 5.37 1.69 -6.19
C ALA A 177 5.12 0.64 -7.27
N GLU A 178 6.19 -0.03 -7.76
CA GLU A 178 6.09 -0.98 -8.86
C GLU A 178 6.93 -2.25 -8.64
N PRO A 179 6.49 -3.40 -9.19
CA PRO A 179 7.21 -4.67 -9.08
C PRO A 179 8.36 -4.76 -10.10
N ALA A 180 9.24 -3.76 -10.15
CA ALA A 180 10.38 -3.73 -11.03
C ALA A 180 11.31 -4.94 -10.79
N PRO A 181 11.88 -5.58 -11.85
CA PRO A 181 12.69 -6.78 -11.69
C PRO A 181 13.85 -6.62 -10.70
N LEU A 182 14.55 -5.49 -10.75
CA LEU A 182 15.66 -5.18 -9.83
C LEU A 182 15.17 -5.15 -8.37
N LEU A 183 14.08 -4.47 -8.10
CA LEU A 183 13.49 -4.38 -6.76
C LEU A 183 13.07 -5.75 -6.25
N VAL A 184 12.34 -6.51 -7.07
CA VAL A 184 11.87 -7.87 -6.72
C VAL A 184 13.04 -8.79 -6.38
N ASP A 185 14.12 -8.76 -7.18
CA ASP A 185 15.31 -9.58 -6.92
C ASP A 185 16.04 -9.14 -5.64
N ARG A 186 16.07 -7.84 -5.31
CA ARG A 186 16.67 -7.34 -4.05
C ARG A 186 15.83 -7.70 -2.83
N ILE A 187 14.52 -7.53 -2.90
CA ILE A 187 13.62 -7.94 -1.82
C ILE A 187 13.71 -9.45 -1.57
N ALA A 188 13.74 -10.27 -2.61
CA ALA A 188 13.85 -11.72 -2.47
C ALA A 188 15.18 -12.14 -1.82
N ALA A 189 16.29 -11.53 -2.24
CA ALA A 189 17.61 -11.82 -1.65
C ALA A 189 17.70 -11.34 -0.19
N TRP A 190 17.17 -10.17 0.10
CA TRP A 190 17.12 -9.62 1.46
C TRP A 190 16.28 -10.49 2.39
N ALA A 191 15.10 -10.90 1.95
CA ALA A 191 14.20 -11.72 2.77
C ALA A 191 14.79 -13.10 3.08
N ALA A 192 15.49 -13.73 2.14
CA ALA A 192 16.20 -14.99 2.40
C ALA A 192 17.25 -14.88 3.50
N GLY A 193 17.86 -13.69 3.66
CA GLY A 193 18.82 -13.43 4.74
C GLY A 193 18.18 -12.93 6.04
N LEU A 194 16.88 -12.65 6.05
CA LEU A 194 16.22 -12.04 7.20
C LEU A 194 15.83 -13.05 8.29
N GLU A 195 15.64 -14.32 7.96
CA GLU A 195 15.16 -15.36 8.89
C GLU A 195 15.96 -15.45 10.21
N ALA A 196 17.26 -15.16 10.14
CA ALA A 196 18.14 -15.14 11.33
C ALA A 196 18.07 -13.82 12.13
N ARG A 197 17.46 -12.76 11.59
CA ARG A 197 17.51 -11.39 12.16
C ARG A 197 16.14 -10.80 12.42
N GLY A 198 15.08 -11.38 11.89
CA GLY A 198 13.74 -10.86 11.98
C GLY A 198 12.74 -11.67 11.15
N THR A 199 11.55 -11.17 10.97
CA THR A 199 10.48 -11.83 10.24
C THR A 199 9.77 -10.85 9.30
N CYS A 200 9.51 -11.29 8.05
CA CYS A 200 8.54 -10.62 7.19
C CYS A 200 7.12 -11.02 7.60
N CYS A 201 6.24 -10.04 7.68
CA CYS A 201 4.82 -10.26 7.93
C CYS A 201 3.96 -9.49 6.92
N PRO A 202 2.71 -9.91 6.66
CA PRO A 202 1.79 -9.14 5.86
C PRO A 202 1.46 -7.80 6.53
N ALA A 203 1.00 -6.82 5.74
CA ALA A 203 0.73 -5.48 6.24
C ALA A 203 -0.36 -5.45 7.30
N SER A 204 -1.34 -6.33 7.25
CA SER A 204 -2.37 -6.49 8.28
C SER A 204 -1.80 -6.75 9.68
N ALA A 205 -0.64 -7.39 9.78
CA ALA A 205 0.02 -7.61 11.07
C ALA A 205 0.58 -6.32 11.69
N LEU A 206 0.74 -5.27 10.90
CA LEU A 206 1.28 -3.98 11.35
C LEU A 206 0.17 -2.95 11.64
N THR A 207 -1.07 -3.23 11.22
CA THR A 207 -2.18 -2.30 11.41
C THR A 207 -2.68 -2.36 12.84
N ARG A 208 -2.92 -1.20 13.42
CA ARG A 208 -3.48 -1.06 14.76
C ARG A 208 -4.82 -0.36 14.67
N SER A 209 -5.77 -0.79 15.47
CA SER A 209 -7.00 -0.03 15.66
C SER A 209 -6.67 1.35 16.22
N PRO A 210 -7.44 2.40 15.87
CA PRO A 210 -7.35 3.69 16.51
C PRO A 210 -7.41 3.48 18.03
N GLY A 211 -6.44 4.02 18.77
CA GLY A 211 -6.46 3.97 20.22
C GLY A 211 -7.71 4.70 20.75
N PRO A 212 -8.17 4.40 21.97
CA PRO A 212 -9.21 5.20 22.59
C PRO A 212 -8.76 6.67 22.60
N PRO A 213 -9.69 7.63 22.38
CA PRO A 213 -9.34 9.04 22.40
C PRO A 213 -8.62 9.34 23.73
N ALA A 214 -7.49 10.05 23.63
CA ALA A 214 -6.76 10.46 24.83
C ALA A 214 -7.72 11.20 25.76
N ALA A 215 -7.89 10.69 26.98
CA ALA A 215 -8.69 11.35 27.99
C ALA A 215 -8.16 12.78 28.14
N ARG A 216 -9.01 13.79 27.90
CA ARG A 216 -8.70 15.20 28.08
C ARG A 216 -8.67 15.53 29.54
#